data_30e92173f57a6a0ecbe75c243543b081
#
_entry.id   30e92173f57a6a0ecbe75c243543b081
#
_cell.length_a   1.000
_cell.length_b   1.000
_cell.length_c   1.000
_cell.angle_alpha   90.00
_cell.angle_beta   90.00
_cell.angle_gamma   90.00
#
_symmetry.space_group_name_H-M   'P 1'
#
loop_
_entity.id
_entity.type
_entity.pdbx_description
1 polymer ?
#
loop_
_entity_poly.entity_id
_entity_poly.type
_entity_poly.pdbx_seq_one_letter_code
_entity_poly.pdbx_strand_id
1 'polypeptide(L)'
;ICRTVDQYLLQIRYEFRLQNIPLFCDEPTTPENTAPARAIHAALDLLRGGLTTTALLRLLKTGLVDLDRDSQCALENYAYTWPLHAQDWREPFTRNPEGYTDRMSEQSQQDLQRAEEARSFLVPRVQKFMDRARNADTATLTAQIYYFLQSLGAEEALQKLTDGLRACGDLPNADEALREWNVITELLDQMVHLLPAGEPITPADYDDLFTLLLRTTDMGHIPQSMDSVIFTTAGRMRLPETEAVFVMGLAEGEFPQTPGDTGLLSHADRDTMIALGAELPDCFENRVIREQVCFYKALTVAQKYLWLSWPGGAAGLPGTAALAPALELLRVPPAVVQPEELA
;
A
#
# COMPACT_ATOMS: atom_id res chain seq x y z
N ILE A 1 -5.41 -20.74 -5.36
CA ILE A 1 -5.40 -20.66 -3.88
C ILE A 1 -4.00 -20.97 -3.39
N CYS A 2 -3.48 -20.20 -2.45
CA CYS A 2 -2.24 -20.50 -1.72
C CYS A 2 -2.40 -20.10 -0.24
N ARG A 3 -1.37 -20.36 0.58
CA ARG A 3 -1.40 -19.90 1.97
C ARG A 3 -0.90 -18.47 2.11
N THR A 4 0.12 -18.10 1.34
CA THR A 4 0.74 -16.78 1.36
C THR A 4 0.79 -16.24 -0.07
N VAL A 5 -0.03 -15.22 -0.36
CA VAL A 5 -0.16 -14.64 -1.71
C VAL A 5 1.15 -13.99 -2.17
N ASP A 6 1.83 -13.27 -1.28
CA ASP A 6 3.03 -12.48 -1.62
C ASP A 6 4.13 -13.29 -2.30
N GLN A 7 4.25 -14.58 -1.96
CA GLN A 7 5.28 -15.45 -2.53
C GLN A 7 5.08 -15.71 -4.03
N TYR A 8 3.84 -15.72 -4.51
CA TYR A 8 3.48 -16.11 -5.88
C TYR A 8 2.94 -14.96 -6.71
N LEU A 9 2.53 -13.86 -6.07
CA LEU A 9 1.75 -12.79 -6.69
C LEU A 9 2.42 -12.17 -7.90
N LEU A 10 3.70 -11.81 -7.79
CA LEU A 10 4.43 -11.15 -8.86
C LEU A 10 4.55 -12.03 -10.11
N GLN A 11 4.85 -13.31 -9.91
CA GLN A 11 4.99 -14.27 -11.00
C GLN A 11 3.64 -14.53 -11.67
N ILE A 12 2.59 -14.74 -10.88
CA ILE A 12 1.24 -14.97 -11.39
C ILE A 12 0.74 -13.74 -12.17
N ARG A 13 0.89 -12.54 -11.63
CA ARG A 13 0.51 -11.31 -12.34
C ARG A 13 1.25 -11.16 -13.67
N TYR A 14 2.54 -11.46 -13.68
CA TYR A 14 3.35 -11.37 -14.90
C TYR A 14 2.89 -12.37 -15.96
N GLU A 15 2.77 -13.66 -15.62
CA GLU A 15 2.36 -14.71 -16.54
C GLU A 15 0.94 -14.53 -17.05
N PHE A 16 -0.02 -14.18 -16.19
CA PHE A 16 -1.40 -13.94 -16.57
C PHE A 16 -1.53 -12.73 -17.49
N ARG A 17 -0.72 -11.68 -17.24
CA ARG A 17 -0.67 -10.52 -18.12
C ARG A 17 -0.12 -10.88 -19.51
N LEU A 18 0.93 -11.70 -19.59
CA LEU A 18 1.48 -12.16 -20.87
C LEU A 18 0.44 -12.94 -21.71
N GLN A 19 -0.38 -13.72 -21.03
CA GLN A 19 -1.42 -14.55 -21.66
C GLN A 19 -2.77 -13.82 -21.83
N ASN A 20 -2.86 -12.53 -21.45
CA ASN A 20 -4.10 -11.76 -21.42
C ASN A 20 -5.23 -12.43 -20.62
N ILE A 21 -4.89 -13.12 -19.53
CA ILE A 21 -5.86 -13.74 -18.62
C ILE A 21 -6.22 -12.73 -17.53
N PRO A 22 -7.50 -12.34 -17.41
CA PRO A 22 -7.93 -11.42 -16.35
C PRO A 22 -7.76 -12.08 -14.98
N LEU A 23 -7.09 -11.37 -14.07
CA LEU A 23 -6.76 -11.84 -12.73
C LEU A 23 -7.33 -10.90 -11.69
N PHE A 24 -8.10 -11.45 -10.76
CA PHE A 24 -8.49 -10.79 -9.52
C PHE A 24 -7.68 -11.36 -8.35
N CYS A 25 -6.99 -10.49 -7.62
CA CYS A 25 -6.24 -10.87 -6.42
C CYS A 25 -7.02 -10.39 -5.19
N ASP A 26 -7.52 -11.34 -4.39
CA ASP A 26 -8.15 -11.06 -3.10
C ASP A 26 -7.06 -10.95 -2.03
N GLU A 27 -6.41 -9.81 -2.02
CA GLU A 27 -5.32 -9.49 -1.09
C GLU A 27 -5.71 -8.25 -0.28
N PRO A 28 -5.43 -8.21 1.04
CA PRO A 28 -5.62 -7.00 1.80
C PRO A 28 -4.68 -5.93 1.26
N THR A 29 -5.24 -4.82 0.83
CA THR A 29 -4.45 -3.68 0.37
C THR A 29 -4.58 -2.58 1.41
N THR A 30 -3.45 -2.22 2.00
CA THR A 30 -3.39 -1.11 2.94
C THR A 30 -3.16 0.21 2.20
N PRO A 31 -3.73 1.32 2.68
CA PRO A 31 -3.56 2.63 2.04
C PRO A 31 -2.20 3.29 2.30
N GLU A 32 -1.22 2.61 2.91
CA GLU A 32 0.09 3.19 3.27
C GLU A 32 0.85 3.83 2.10
N ASN A 33 0.77 3.24 0.93
CA ASN A 33 1.53 3.67 -0.25
C ASN A 33 0.71 4.52 -1.22
N THR A 34 -0.49 4.90 -0.86
CA THR A 34 -1.36 5.74 -1.69
C THR A 34 -0.83 7.16 -1.83
N ALA A 35 -1.20 7.85 -2.90
CA ALA A 35 -0.80 9.24 -3.11
C ALA A 35 -1.25 10.18 -1.98
N PRO A 36 -2.51 10.09 -1.47
CA PRO A 36 -2.96 10.91 -0.35
C PRO A 36 -2.20 10.62 0.96
N ALA A 37 -1.93 9.35 1.28
CA ALA A 37 -1.16 9.00 2.48
C ALA A 37 0.25 9.59 2.43
N ARG A 38 0.94 9.46 1.29
CA ARG A 38 2.27 10.06 1.07
C ARG A 38 2.26 11.58 1.16
N ALA A 39 1.18 12.24 0.73
CA ALA A 39 1.04 13.69 0.86
C ALA A 39 0.92 14.12 2.32
N ILE A 40 0.19 13.38 3.15
CA ILE A 40 0.07 13.62 4.59
C ILE A 40 1.40 13.40 5.29
N HIS A 41 2.10 12.29 5.01
CA HIS A 41 3.45 12.06 5.55
C HIS A 41 4.43 13.19 5.17
N ALA A 42 4.40 13.65 3.92
CA ALA A 42 5.22 14.79 3.49
C ALA A 42 4.85 16.10 4.21
N ALA A 43 3.57 16.33 4.47
CA ALA A 43 3.11 17.47 5.27
C ALA A 43 3.61 17.39 6.72
N LEU A 44 3.58 16.21 7.35
CA LEU A 44 4.12 15.99 8.68
C LEU A 44 5.64 16.13 8.73
N ASP A 45 6.36 15.69 7.68
CA ASP A 45 7.80 15.94 7.54
C ASP A 45 8.14 17.42 7.49
N LEU A 46 7.32 18.24 6.83
CA LEU A 46 7.47 19.71 6.82
C LEU A 46 7.29 20.32 8.23
N LEU A 47 6.37 19.79 9.03
CA LEU A 47 6.19 20.24 10.42
C LEU A 47 7.37 19.87 11.31
N ARG A 48 8.00 18.72 11.08
CA ARG A 48 9.17 18.23 11.84
C ARG A 48 10.47 18.93 11.43
N GLY A 49 10.72 18.99 10.14
CA GLY A 49 12.02 19.42 9.57
C GLY A 49 12.02 20.82 8.97
N GLY A 50 10.88 21.50 8.89
CA GLY A 50 10.75 22.79 8.22
C GLY A 50 10.78 22.68 6.70
N LEU A 51 11.07 23.79 6.04
CA LEU A 51 11.16 23.89 4.57
C LEU A 51 12.42 23.18 4.05
N THR A 52 12.42 21.86 4.06
CA THR A 52 13.48 21.05 3.46
C THR A 52 13.14 20.69 2.02
N THR A 53 14.14 20.73 1.14
CA THR A 53 13.99 20.34 -0.27
C THR A 53 13.41 18.95 -0.41
N THR A 54 13.85 18.00 0.42
CA THR A 54 13.36 16.63 0.38
C THR A 54 11.85 16.52 0.67
N ALA A 55 11.34 17.20 1.72
CA ALA A 55 9.93 17.16 2.08
C ALA A 55 9.06 17.87 1.03
N LEU A 56 9.52 19.01 0.51
CA LEU A 56 8.82 19.75 -0.54
C LEU A 56 8.73 18.93 -1.84
N LEU A 57 9.83 18.29 -2.27
CA LEU A 57 9.82 17.46 -3.47
C LEU A 57 9.02 16.16 -3.28
N ARG A 58 9.02 15.57 -2.08
CA ARG A 58 8.14 14.43 -1.77
C ARG A 58 6.67 14.82 -1.94
N LEU A 59 6.28 15.96 -1.38
CA LEU A 59 4.91 16.48 -1.51
C LEU A 59 4.56 16.71 -2.99
N LEU A 60 5.44 17.38 -3.73
CA LEU A 60 5.24 17.67 -5.15
C LEU A 60 5.04 16.39 -5.99
N LYS A 61 5.83 15.34 -5.69
CA LYS A 61 5.80 14.06 -6.41
C LYS A 61 4.61 13.17 -6.06
N THR A 62 3.74 13.57 -5.15
CA THR A 62 2.50 12.82 -4.86
C THR A 62 1.48 12.92 -5.98
N GLY A 63 1.59 13.95 -6.84
CA GLY A 63 0.60 14.24 -7.87
C GLY A 63 -0.65 14.96 -7.37
N LEU A 64 -0.68 15.33 -6.08
CA LEU A 64 -1.80 16.04 -5.43
C LEU A 64 -1.55 17.54 -5.24
N VAL A 65 -0.60 18.08 -5.96
CA VAL A 65 -0.36 19.52 -6.03
C VAL A 65 -0.79 19.99 -7.41
N ASP A 66 -1.73 20.93 -7.47
CA ASP A 66 -2.28 21.43 -8.74
C ASP A 66 -1.29 22.38 -9.42
N LEU A 67 -0.21 21.82 -9.90
CA LEU A 67 0.80 22.46 -10.75
C LEU A 67 0.96 21.64 -12.03
N ASP A 68 1.17 22.32 -13.14
CA ASP A 68 1.48 21.63 -14.39
C ASP A 68 2.84 20.90 -14.30
N ARG A 69 3.00 19.88 -15.12
CA ARG A 69 4.20 19.03 -15.10
C ARG A 69 5.47 19.78 -15.41
N ASP A 70 5.44 20.75 -16.33
CA ASP A 70 6.62 21.53 -16.71
C ASP A 70 7.09 22.39 -15.55
N SER A 71 6.16 23.03 -14.83
CA SER A 71 6.47 23.81 -13.64
C SER A 71 7.01 22.95 -12.49
N GLN A 72 6.46 21.73 -12.31
CA GLN A 72 7.00 20.75 -11.35
C GLN A 72 8.42 20.33 -11.70
N CYS A 73 8.68 20.00 -12.97
CA CYS A 73 10.02 19.64 -13.45
C CYS A 73 11.00 20.79 -13.33
N ALA A 74 10.60 22.01 -13.67
CA ALA A 74 11.45 23.19 -13.55
C ALA A 74 11.84 23.46 -12.09
N LEU A 75 10.89 23.34 -11.15
CA LEU A 75 11.14 23.47 -9.72
C LEU A 75 12.11 22.39 -9.20
N GLU A 76 11.89 21.14 -9.58
CA GLU A 76 12.77 20.03 -9.17
C GLU A 76 14.18 20.20 -9.73
N ASN A 77 14.33 20.52 -11.01
CA ASN A 77 15.61 20.76 -11.66
C ASN A 77 16.37 21.92 -11.01
N TYR A 78 15.66 23.01 -10.70
CA TYR A 78 16.26 24.14 -10.01
C TYR A 78 16.78 23.76 -8.62
N ALA A 79 15.96 23.01 -7.84
CA ALA A 79 16.33 22.54 -6.52
C ALA A 79 17.43 21.48 -6.54
N TYR A 80 17.60 20.76 -7.66
CA TYR A 80 18.71 19.85 -7.88
C TYR A 80 20.00 20.55 -8.26
N THR A 81 19.91 21.58 -9.12
CA THR A 81 21.08 22.38 -9.56
C THR A 81 21.65 23.20 -8.41
N TRP A 82 20.78 23.76 -7.57
CA TRP A 82 21.15 24.63 -6.46
C TRP A 82 20.82 23.96 -5.14
N PRO A 83 21.81 23.71 -4.24
CA PRO A 83 21.51 23.22 -2.88
C PRO A 83 20.77 24.30 -2.11
N LEU A 84 19.43 24.12 -2.01
CA LEU A 84 18.53 25.06 -1.37
C LEU A 84 18.37 24.75 0.11
N HIS A 85 18.59 25.73 0.96
CA HIS A 85 18.27 25.71 2.38
C HIS A 85 16.90 26.37 2.64
N ALA A 86 16.38 26.24 3.85
CA ALA A 86 15.07 26.77 4.22
C ALA A 86 14.91 28.27 3.92
N GLN A 87 15.98 29.07 4.00
CA GLN A 87 15.97 30.50 3.69
C GLN A 87 15.85 30.74 2.18
N ASP A 88 16.58 29.97 1.37
CA ASP A 88 16.52 30.09 -0.10
C ASP A 88 15.11 29.84 -0.64
N TRP A 89 14.37 28.92 -0.04
CA TRP A 89 12.97 28.65 -0.41
C TRP A 89 12.03 29.86 -0.14
N ARG A 90 12.36 30.71 0.82
CA ARG A 90 11.54 31.88 1.17
C ARG A 90 11.80 33.06 0.24
N GLU A 91 12.94 33.10 -0.44
CA GLU A 91 13.35 34.15 -1.33
C GLU A 91 13.04 33.80 -2.79
N PRO A 92 12.79 34.80 -3.66
CA PRO A 92 12.60 34.55 -5.09
C PRO A 92 13.81 33.88 -5.72
N PHE A 93 13.57 32.95 -6.62
CA PHE A 93 14.62 32.30 -7.38
C PHE A 93 15.17 33.24 -8.46
N THR A 94 16.47 33.46 -8.47
CA THR A 94 17.14 34.39 -9.39
C THR A 94 18.35 33.78 -10.09
N ARG A 95 18.79 32.59 -9.65
CA ARG A 95 19.99 31.94 -10.19
C ARG A 95 19.65 31.23 -11.50
N ASN A 96 20.66 31.09 -12.38
CA ASN A 96 20.47 30.39 -13.65
C ASN A 96 20.16 28.90 -13.43
N PRO A 97 19.05 28.34 -13.95
CA PRO A 97 18.72 26.92 -13.83
C PRO A 97 19.77 25.97 -14.39
N GLU A 98 20.57 26.41 -15.36
CA GLU A 98 21.68 25.65 -15.95
C GLU A 98 22.98 25.66 -15.11
N GLY A 99 22.98 26.34 -13.94
CA GLY A 99 24.12 26.43 -13.04
C GLY A 99 24.99 27.65 -13.29
N TYR A 100 26.28 27.53 -13.07
CA TYR A 100 27.26 28.64 -13.17
C TYR A 100 27.60 28.98 -14.62
N THR A 101 26.68 29.56 -15.35
CA THR A 101 26.89 30.08 -16.71
C THR A 101 26.65 31.58 -16.76
N ASP A 102 27.48 32.31 -17.50
CA ASP A 102 27.43 33.79 -17.56
C ASP A 102 26.21 34.34 -18.32
N ARG A 103 25.59 33.52 -19.16
CA ARG A 103 24.43 33.91 -19.96
C ARG A 103 23.27 32.94 -19.77
N MET A 104 22.10 33.49 -19.55
CA MET A 104 20.87 32.75 -19.50
C MET A 104 20.27 32.65 -20.90
N SER A 105 19.99 31.45 -21.38
CA SER A 105 19.27 31.23 -22.64
C SER A 105 17.80 31.63 -22.47
N GLU A 106 17.06 31.78 -23.56
CA GLU A 106 15.62 32.03 -23.51
C GLU A 106 14.89 30.88 -22.79
N GLN A 107 15.32 29.64 -23.02
CA GLN A 107 14.79 28.47 -22.36
C GLN A 107 15.07 28.52 -20.86
N SER A 108 16.27 28.83 -20.44
CA SER A 108 16.63 28.97 -19.02
C SER A 108 15.84 30.08 -18.32
N GLN A 109 15.51 31.17 -19.02
CA GLN A 109 14.65 32.21 -18.47
C GLN A 109 13.21 31.71 -18.25
N GLN A 110 12.67 30.94 -19.20
CA GLN A 110 11.36 30.33 -19.06
C GLN A 110 11.32 29.30 -17.92
N ASP A 111 12.35 28.47 -17.81
CA ASP A 111 12.46 27.47 -16.75
C ASP A 111 12.61 28.13 -15.37
N LEU A 112 13.38 29.23 -15.28
CA LEU A 112 13.45 30.02 -14.06
C LEU A 112 12.09 30.60 -13.67
N GLN A 113 11.37 31.17 -14.64
CA GLN A 113 10.05 31.72 -14.41
C GLN A 113 9.07 30.64 -13.91
N ARG A 114 9.04 29.47 -14.55
CA ARG A 114 8.22 28.33 -14.12
C ARG A 114 8.58 27.85 -12.73
N ALA A 115 9.88 27.72 -12.42
CA ALA A 115 10.32 27.32 -11.09
C ALA A 115 9.92 28.35 -10.02
N GLU A 116 9.99 29.65 -10.31
CA GLU A 116 9.57 30.70 -9.40
C GLU A 116 8.06 30.76 -9.23
N GLU A 117 7.28 30.55 -10.28
CA GLU A 117 5.82 30.44 -10.21
C GLU A 117 5.42 29.25 -9.32
N ALA A 118 6.03 28.08 -9.51
CA ALA A 118 5.82 26.90 -8.69
C ALA A 118 6.23 27.13 -7.22
N ARG A 119 7.38 27.78 -6.96
CA ARG A 119 7.81 28.16 -5.61
C ARG A 119 6.80 29.12 -4.95
N SER A 120 6.38 30.15 -5.68
CA SER A 120 5.42 31.18 -5.20
C SER A 120 4.05 30.59 -4.93
N PHE A 121 3.66 29.54 -5.64
CA PHE A 121 2.46 28.78 -5.35
C PHE A 121 2.62 27.93 -4.08
N LEU A 122 3.70 27.17 -3.96
CA LEU A 122 3.88 26.14 -2.94
C LEU A 122 4.28 26.72 -1.57
N VAL A 123 5.35 27.53 -1.53
CA VAL A 123 6.00 27.91 -0.27
C VAL A 123 5.10 28.72 0.69
N PRO A 124 4.33 29.71 0.25
CA PRO A 124 3.44 30.45 1.16
C PRO A 124 2.35 29.57 1.77
N ARG A 125 1.87 28.58 1.03
CA ARG A 125 0.88 27.60 1.51
C ARG A 125 1.45 26.70 2.58
N VAL A 126 2.66 26.20 2.37
CA VAL A 126 3.40 25.41 3.36
C VAL A 126 3.67 26.23 4.62
N GLN A 127 4.14 27.47 4.51
CA GLN A 127 4.38 28.35 5.65
C GLN A 127 3.11 28.57 6.47
N LYS A 128 2.01 28.90 5.79
CA LYS A 128 0.70 29.10 6.45
C LYS A 128 0.24 27.82 7.16
N PHE A 129 0.44 26.65 6.57
CA PHE A 129 0.16 25.37 7.20
C PHE A 129 1.00 25.18 8.45
N MET A 130 2.33 25.34 8.36
CA MET A 130 3.25 25.18 9.48
C MET A 130 2.91 26.12 10.65
N ASP A 131 2.56 27.37 10.36
CA ASP A 131 2.18 28.34 11.40
C ASP A 131 0.88 27.97 12.11
N ARG A 132 -0.10 27.45 11.38
CA ARG A 132 -1.41 27.06 11.92
C ARG A 132 -1.41 25.72 12.64
N ALA A 133 -0.54 24.82 12.24
CA ALA A 133 -0.39 23.49 12.84
C ALA A 133 0.49 23.49 14.09
N ARG A 134 1.10 24.64 14.45
CA ARG A 134 1.99 24.74 15.61
C ARG A 134 1.21 24.53 16.90
N ASN A 135 1.67 23.60 17.74
CA ASN A 135 1.06 23.23 19.02
C ASN A 135 -0.45 22.89 18.93
N ALA A 136 -0.87 22.37 17.79
CA ALA A 136 -2.25 21.95 17.58
C ALA A 136 -2.55 20.64 18.32
N ASP A 137 -3.78 20.49 18.79
CA ASP A 137 -4.31 19.18 19.19
C ASP A 137 -4.63 18.32 17.95
N THR A 138 -4.97 17.06 18.16
CA THR A 138 -5.20 16.10 17.06
C THR A 138 -6.28 16.59 16.10
N ALA A 139 -7.40 17.11 16.62
CA ALA A 139 -8.52 17.57 15.79
C ALA A 139 -8.11 18.80 14.94
N THR A 140 -7.43 19.77 15.56
CA THR A 140 -6.93 20.95 14.87
C THR A 140 -5.87 20.59 13.83
N LEU A 141 -4.92 19.72 14.17
CA LEU A 141 -3.87 19.28 13.24
C LEU A 141 -4.48 18.56 12.03
N THR A 142 -5.42 17.65 12.27
CA THR A 142 -6.15 16.95 11.20
C THR A 142 -6.86 17.94 10.26
N ALA A 143 -7.59 18.90 10.82
CA ALA A 143 -8.24 19.94 10.04
C ALA A 143 -7.23 20.80 9.23
N GLN A 144 -6.08 21.15 9.83
CA GLN A 144 -5.06 21.91 9.11
C GLN A 144 -4.39 21.08 8.01
N ILE A 145 -4.20 19.77 8.17
CA ILE A 145 -3.72 18.88 7.11
C ILE A 145 -4.72 18.86 5.94
N TYR A 146 -6.01 18.67 6.22
CA TYR A 146 -7.04 18.68 5.18
C TYR A 146 -7.09 20.02 4.42
N TYR A 147 -7.15 21.15 5.15
CA TYR A 147 -7.15 22.48 4.53
C TYR A 147 -5.85 22.78 3.76
N PHE A 148 -4.73 22.22 4.19
CA PHE A 148 -3.48 22.33 3.47
C PHE A 148 -3.54 21.60 2.13
N LEU A 149 -3.98 20.34 2.10
CA LEU A 149 -4.17 19.59 0.86
C LEU A 149 -5.16 20.29 -0.08
N GLN A 150 -6.27 20.79 0.46
CA GLN A 150 -7.23 21.58 -0.30
C GLN A 150 -6.59 22.85 -0.88
N SER A 151 -5.77 23.57 -0.10
CA SER A 151 -5.08 24.76 -0.57
C SER A 151 -4.05 24.49 -1.68
N LEU A 152 -3.53 23.26 -1.77
CA LEU A 152 -2.65 22.80 -2.85
C LEU A 152 -3.42 22.40 -4.12
N GLY A 153 -4.76 22.40 -4.08
CA GLY A 153 -5.59 21.95 -5.19
C GLY A 153 -5.61 20.44 -5.34
N ALA A 154 -5.56 19.68 -4.22
CA ALA A 154 -5.48 18.22 -4.28
C ALA A 154 -6.69 17.57 -4.95
N GLU A 155 -7.89 18.11 -4.73
CA GLU A 155 -9.12 17.60 -5.36
C GLU A 155 -9.13 17.89 -6.87
N GLU A 156 -8.68 19.08 -7.29
CA GLU A 156 -8.53 19.46 -8.70
C GLU A 156 -7.47 18.61 -9.41
N ALA A 157 -6.34 18.35 -8.74
CA ALA A 157 -5.29 17.48 -9.27
C ALA A 157 -5.78 16.03 -9.41
N LEU A 158 -6.52 15.53 -8.43
CA LEU A 158 -7.13 14.20 -8.47
C LEU A 158 -8.16 14.10 -9.61
N GLN A 159 -9.01 15.12 -9.78
CA GLN A 159 -9.99 15.16 -10.86
C GLN A 159 -9.30 15.14 -12.24
N LYS A 160 -8.25 15.94 -12.44
CA LYS A 160 -7.45 15.94 -13.68
C LYS A 160 -6.83 14.57 -13.95
N LEU A 161 -6.29 13.90 -12.92
CA LEU A 161 -5.73 12.56 -13.02
C LEU A 161 -6.79 11.55 -13.44
N THR A 162 -7.94 11.53 -12.77
CA THR A 162 -9.01 10.57 -13.05
C THR A 162 -9.64 10.79 -14.41
N ASP A 163 -9.81 12.04 -14.84
CA ASP A 163 -10.30 12.37 -16.19
C ASP A 163 -9.31 11.93 -17.27
N GLY A 164 -8.00 12.11 -17.03
CA GLY A 164 -6.94 11.62 -17.91
C GLY A 164 -6.94 10.10 -18.04
N LEU A 165 -7.07 9.37 -16.93
CA LEU A 165 -7.15 7.91 -16.91
C LEU A 165 -8.40 7.42 -17.65
N ARG A 166 -9.56 8.04 -17.42
CA ARG A 166 -10.80 7.72 -18.12
C ARG A 166 -10.71 7.97 -19.64
N ALA A 167 -10.07 9.07 -20.04
CA ALA A 167 -9.84 9.39 -21.46
C ALA A 167 -8.94 8.37 -22.15
N CYS A 168 -8.01 7.75 -21.42
CA CYS A 168 -7.15 6.65 -21.90
C CYS A 168 -7.85 5.27 -21.82
N GLY A 169 -9.08 5.19 -21.28
CA GLY A 169 -9.82 3.93 -21.11
C GLY A 169 -9.42 3.14 -19.85
N ASP A 170 -8.60 3.71 -18.96
CA ASP A 170 -8.16 3.09 -17.72
C ASP A 170 -9.11 3.43 -16.56
N LEU A 171 -10.34 2.91 -16.67
CA LEU A 171 -11.38 3.10 -15.65
C LEU A 171 -10.99 2.52 -14.28
N PRO A 172 -10.33 1.34 -14.20
CA PRO A 172 -9.96 0.75 -12.94
C PRO A 172 -9.06 1.65 -12.07
N ASN A 173 -8.01 2.18 -12.65
CA ASN A 173 -7.09 3.07 -11.93
C ASN A 173 -7.72 4.43 -11.59
N ALA A 174 -8.67 4.91 -12.41
CA ALA A 174 -9.42 6.12 -12.08
C ALA A 174 -10.32 5.93 -10.85
N ASP A 175 -11.03 4.82 -10.77
CA ASP A 175 -11.90 4.51 -9.63
C ASP A 175 -11.08 4.17 -8.37
N GLU A 176 -9.91 3.54 -8.53
CA GLU A 176 -8.96 3.28 -7.44
C GLU A 176 -8.46 4.59 -6.82
N ALA A 177 -8.02 5.56 -7.64
CA ALA A 177 -7.54 6.84 -7.14
C ALA A 177 -8.60 7.61 -6.33
N LEU A 178 -9.87 7.56 -6.75
CA LEU A 178 -10.98 8.14 -5.99
C LEU A 178 -11.23 7.39 -4.68
N ARG A 179 -11.15 6.07 -4.69
CA ARG A 179 -11.31 5.25 -3.51
C ARG A 179 -10.20 5.51 -2.49
N GLU A 180 -8.94 5.59 -2.94
CA GLU A 180 -7.81 5.97 -2.09
C GLU A 180 -8.06 7.28 -1.35
N TRP A 181 -8.52 8.31 -2.08
CA TRP A 181 -8.83 9.61 -1.50
C TRP A 181 -9.94 9.51 -0.43
N ASN A 182 -11.02 8.79 -0.74
CA ASN A 182 -12.14 8.62 0.19
C ASN A 182 -11.72 7.88 1.47
N VAL A 183 -10.96 6.80 1.34
CA VAL A 183 -10.45 6.05 2.50
C VAL A 183 -9.57 6.93 3.37
N ILE A 184 -8.68 7.72 2.79
CA ILE A 184 -7.80 8.61 3.57
C ILE A 184 -8.61 9.72 4.25
N THR A 185 -9.64 10.29 3.62
CA THR A 185 -10.49 11.27 4.27
C THR A 185 -11.30 10.68 5.43
N GLU A 186 -11.79 9.45 5.29
CA GLU A 186 -12.43 8.71 6.40
C GLU A 186 -11.46 8.43 7.56
N LEU A 187 -10.20 8.12 7.26
CA LEU A 187 -9.16 7.95 8.28
C LEU A 187 -8.83 9.26 9.00
N LEU A 188 -8.81 10.39 8.27
CA LEU A 188 -8.66 11.70 8.90
C LEU A 188 -9.83 12.01 9.84
N ASP A 189 -11.06 11.67 9.46
CA ASP A 189 -12.23 11.83 10.34
C ASP A 189 -12.11 10.95 11.60
N GLN A 190 -11.60 9.73 11.49
CA GLN A 190 -11.31 8.88 12.64
C GLN A 190 -10.24 9.50 13.55
N MET A 191 -9.16 10.07 12.98
CA MET A 191 -8.10 10.74 13.75
C MET A 191 -8.64 11.84 14.67
N VAL A 192 -9.65 12.59 14.23
CA VAL A 192 -10.28 13.66 15.05
C VAL A 192 -10.82 13.12 16.36
N HIS A 193 -11.28 11.86 16.40
CA HIS A 193 -11.95 11.26 17.55
C HIS A 193 -11.06 10.35 18.40
N LEU A 194 -9.80 10.11 18.00
CA LEU A 194 -8.90 9.18 18.70
C LEU A 194 -8.41 9.70 20.04
N LEU A 195 -8.16 10.98 20.15
CA LEU A 195 -7.60 11.60 21.35
C LEU A 195 -8.52 12.69 21.92
N PRO A 196 -8.47 12.96 23.22
CA PRO A 196 -9.19 14.06 23.84
C PRO A 196 -8.81 15.40 23.20
N ALA A 197 -9.81 16.27 23.00
CA ALA A 197 -9.58 17.61 22.48
C ALA A 197 -8.77 18.47 23.47
N GLY A 198 -7.93 19.35 22.94
CA GLY A 198 -7.21 20.37 23.69
C GLY A 198 -5.81 19.97 24.17
N GLU A 199 -5.38 18.71 24.01
CA GLU A 199 -4.01 18.32 24.29
C GLU A 199 -3.16 18.38 23.01
N PRO A 200 -2.07 19.19 23.01
CA PRO A 200 -1.18 19.27 21.86
C PRO A 200 -0.57 17.92 21.53
N ILE A 201 -0.55 17.58 20.24
CA ILE A 201 0.12 16.38 19.73
C ILE A 201 1.39 16.75 18.96
N THR A 202 2.45 15.96 19.10
CA THR A 202 3.63 16.16 18.25
C THR A 202 3.38 15.63 16.84
N PRO A 203 3.99 16.23 15.80
CA PRO A 203 3.88 15.69 14.44
C PRO A 203 4.40 14.25 14.31
N ALA A 204 5.29 13.81 15.19
CA ALA A 204 5.80 12.44 15.22
C ALA A 204 4.76 11.47 15.77
N ASP A 205 4.15 11.79 16.92
CA ASP A 205 3.11 10.94 17.53
C ASP A 205 1.87 10.86 16.62
N TYR A 206 1.52 11.97 15.96
CA TYR A 206 0.43 11.98 14.97
C TYR A 206 0.73 11.04 13.81
N ASP A 207 1.95 11.08 13.27
CA ASP A 207 2.40 10.23 12.16
C ASP A 207 2.40 8.74 12.54
N ASP A 208 2.82 8.41 13.75
CA ASP A 208 2.81 7.04 14.26
C ASP A 208 1.36 6.51 14.38
N LEU A 209 0.44 7.32 14.91
CA LEU A 209 -0.99 6.97 14.99
C LEU A 209 -1.61 6.83 13.59
N PHE A 210 -1.34 7.76 12.70
CA PHE A 210 -1.84 7.71 11.33
C PHE A 210 -1.30 6.48 10.59
N THR A 211 -0.01 6.18 10.73
CA THR A 211 0.61 4.97 10.16
C THR A 211 -0.05 3.70 10.71
N LEU A 212 -0.37 3.65 12.00
CA LEU A 212 -1.07 2.51 12.60
C LEU A 212 -2.47 2.34 11.98
N LEU A 213 -3.22 3.42 11.80
CA LEU A 213 -4.52 3.37 11.12
C LEU A 213 -4.39 2.89 9.68
N LEU A 214 -3.42 3.40 8.92
CA LEU A 214 -3.17 2.96 7.54
C LEU A 214 -2.92 1.45 7.48
N ARG A 215 -2.12 0.89 8.39
CA ARG A 215 -1.78 -0.54 8.44
C ARG A 215 -2.93 -1.44 8.83
N THR A 216 -3.83 -0.94 9.63
CA THR A 216 -4.99 -1.71 10.11
C THR A 216 -6.22 -1.59 9.20
N THR A 217 -6.18 -0.67 8.24
CA THR A 217 -7.27 -0.45 7.30
C THR A 217 -7.07 -1.30 6.04
N ASP A 218 -8.07 -2.10 5.73
CA ASP A 218 -8.13 -2.86 4.47
C ASP A 218 -9.03 -2.11 3.49
N MET A 219 -8.46 -1.64 2.39
CA MET A 219 -9.23 -0.95 1.35
C MET A 219 -10.17 -1.90 0.59
N GLY A 220 -9.92 -3.21 0.66
CA GLY A 220 -10.67 -4.21 -0.08
C GLY A 220 -10.66 -3.99 -1.60
N HIS A 221 -10.52 -5.03 -2.37
CA HIS A 221 -10.70 -4.96 -3.82
C HIS A 221 -12.02 -5.59 -4.21
N ILE A 222 -12.83 -4.87 -5.00
CA ILE A 222 -14.04 -5.44 -5.61
C ILE A 222 -13.65 -5.94 -7.00
N PRO A 223 -13.96 -7.22 -7.35
CA PRO A 223 -13.71 -7.72 -8.69
C PRO A 223 -14.42 -6.85 -9.73
N GLN A 224 -13.69 -6.33 -10.68
CA GLN A 224 -14.26 -5.48 -11.75
C GLN A 224 -14.88 -6.30 -12.88
N SER A 225 -14.53 -7.58 -12.96
CA SER A 225 -15.08 -8.52 -13.94
C SER A 225 -15.44 -9.83 -13.26
N MET A 226 -16.62 -10.36 -13.59
CA MET A 226 -17.00 -11.70 -13.16
C MET A 226 -16.26 -12.80 -13.95
N ASP A 227 -15.65 -12.43 -15.08
CA ASP A 227 -14.87 -13.32 -15.93
C ASP A 227 -13.37 -13.11 -15.65
N SER A 228 -12.95 -13.43 -14.43
CA SER A 228 -11.55 -13.35 -14.00
C SER A 228 -11.16 -14.55 -13.15
N VAL A 229 -9.91 -14.95 -13.23
CA VAL A 229 -9.35 -15.95 -12.33
C VAL A 229 -9.13 -15.31 -10.97
N ILE A 230 -9.68 -15.95 -9.92
CA ILE A 230 -9.55 -15.45 -8.55
C ILE A 230 -8.31 -16.05 -7.92
N PHE A 231 -7.36 -15.21 -7.51
CA PHE A 231 -6.20 -15.58 -6.73
C PHE A 231 -6.38 -15.11 -5.28
N THR A 232 -6.42 -16.05 -4.34
CA THR A 232 -6.78 -15.75 -2.94
C THR A 232 -6.02 -16.64 -1.96
N THR A 233 -5.95 -16.23 -0.70
CA THR A 233 -5.42 -17.06 0.38
C THR A 233 -6.48 -18.04 0.88
N ALA A 234 -6.04 -19.20 1.33
CA ALA A 234 -6.92 -20.22 1.91
C ALA A 234 -7.72 -19.71 3.13
N GLY A 235 -7.20 -18.74 3.87
CA GLY A 235 -7.87 -18.17 5.05
C GLY A 235 -8.99 -17.16 4.72
N ARG A 236 -8.91 -16.48 3.59
CA ARG A 236 -9.89 -15.45 3.14
C ARG A 236 -10.89 -15.97 2.12
N MET A 237 -10.71 -17.18 1.67
CA MET A 237 -11.46 -17.79 0.60
C MET A 237 -12.99 -17.72 0.82
N ARG A 238 -13.67 -16.90 0.02
CA ARG A 238 -15.12 -16.84 -0.12
C ARG A 238 -15.49 -17.14 -1.57
N LEU A 239 -15.11 -18.32 -2.04
CA LEU A 239 -15.35 -18.70 -3.42
C LEU A 239 -16.81 -19.12 -3.59
N PRO A 240 -17.50 -18.64 -4.63
CA PRO A 240 -18.73 -19.27 -5.11
C PRO A 240 -18.41 -20.69 -5.61
N GLU A 241 -19.38 -21.42 -6.02
CA GLU A 241 -19.21 -22.72 -6.68
C GLU A 241 -18.21 -22.58 -7.84
N THR A 242 -17.01 -23.14 -7.66
CA THR A 242 -15.89 -23.01 -8.60
C THR A 242 -15.62 -24.35 -9.27
N GLU A 243 -15.62 -24.40 -10.60
CA GLU A 243 -15.43 -25.64 -11.33
C GLU A 243 -13.99 -26.17 -11.21
N ALA A 244 -12.99 -25.30 -11.38
CA ALA A 244 -11.59 -25.65 -11.37
C ALA A 244 -10.80 -24.87 -10.32
N VAL A 245 -10.00 -25.55 -9.52
CA VAL A 245 -9.20 -24.96 -8.44
C VAL A 245 -7.77 -25.43 -8.52
N PHE A 246 -6.85 -24.49 -8.44
CA PHE A 246 -5.42 -24.72 -8.34
C PHE A 246 -4.96 -24.36 -6.93
N VAL A 247 -4.45 -25.34 -6.17
CA VAL A 247 -3.87 -25.11 -4.85
C VAL A 247 -2.37 -25.23 -4.95
N MET A 248 -1.68 -24.17 -4.58
CA MET A 248 -0.22 -24.05 -4.74
C MET A 248 0.46 -23.93 -3.37
N GLY A 249 1.75 -24.27 -3.34
CA GLY A 249 2.56 -24.13 -2.13
C GLY A 249 2.26 -25.18 -1.07
N LEU A 250 1.87 -26.40 -1.49
CA LEU A 250 1.57 -27.51 -0.58
C LEU A 250 2.84 -28.20 -0.07
N ALA A 251 3.87 -27.40 0.26
CA ALA A 251 5.10 -27.90 0.86
C ALA A 251 4.97 -28.00 2.39
N GLU A 252 5.78 -28.90 2.98
CA GLU A 252 5.80 -29.06 4.43
C GLU A 252 6.19 -27.75 5.14
N GLY A 253 5.37 -27.31 6.11
CA GLY A 253 5.54 -26.06 6.83
C GLY A 253 5.05 -24.80 6.10
N GLU A 254 4.68 -24.89 4.81
CA GLU A 254 4.12 -23.78 4.03
C GLU A 254 2.60 -23.81 4.07
N PHE A 255 1.99 -24.96 3.69
CA PHE A 255 0.54 -25.14 3.78
C PHE A 255 0.16 -26.60 4.02
N PRO A 256 -0.52 -26.95 5.13
CA PRO A 256 -0.90 -26.08 6.26
C PRO A 256 0.30 -25.58 7.07
N GLN A 257 0.21 -24.35 7.59
CA GLN A 257 1.25 -23.80 8.45
C GLN A 257 1.16 -24.44 9.84
N THR A 258 2.33 -24.74 10.39
CA THR A 258 2.41 -25.09 11.80
C THR A 258 2.51 -23.81 12.62
N PRO A 259 1.49 -23.47 13.44
CA PRO A 259 1.54 -22.28 14.28
C PRO A 259 2.76 -22.33 15.20
N GLY A 260 3.63 -21.32 15.12
CA GLY A 260 4.77 -21.18 16.03
C GLY A 260 4.43 -20.32 17.24
N ASP A 261 5.27 -20.42 18.26
CA ASP A 261 5.27 -19.45 19.36
C ASP A 261 5.87 -18.13 18.87
N THR A 262 5.03 -17.16 18.60
CA THR A 262 5.43 -15.81 18.22
C THR A 262 5.06 -14.84 19.34
N GLY A 263 6.04 -14.29 20.00
CA GLY A 263 5.86 -13.25 21.02
C GLY A 263 6.44 -13.59 22.39
N LEU A 264 6.15 -12.74 23.36
CA LEU A 264 6.68 -12.83 24.73
C LEU A 264 6.06 -13.97 25.56
N LEU A 265 4.87 -14.43 25.19
CA LEU A 265 4.14 -15.46 25.93
C LEU A 265 4.21 -16.80 25.18
N SER A 266 4.75 -17.82 25.86
CA SER A 266 4.66 -19.20 25.38
C SER A 266 3.21 -19.73 25.43
N HIS A 267 2.94 -20.88 24.80
CA HIS A 267 1.63 -21.53 24.89
C HIS A 267 1.24 -21.82 26.33
N ALA A 268 2.17 -22.33 27.14
CA ALA A 268 1.94 -22.66 28.54
C ALA A 268 1.60 -21.39 29.37
N ASP A 269 2.25 -20.26 29.08
CA ASP A 269 1.93 -18.98 29.73
C ASP A 269 0.52 -18.52 29.38
N ARG A 270 0.14 -18.62 28.12
CA ARG A 270 -1.22 -18.27 27.65
C ARG A 270 -2.28 -19.14 28.28
N ASP A 271 -2.09 -20.44 28.34
CA ASP A 271 -3.01 -21.38 28.95
C ASP A 271 -3.19 -21.08 30.45
N THR A 272 -2.08 -20.75 31.12
CA THR A 272 -2.10 -20.34 32.53
C THR A 272 -2.90 -19.04 32.72
N MET A 273 -2.68 -18.05 31.86
CA MET A 273 -3.41 -16.78 31.90
C MET A 273 -4.91 -16.96 31.63
N ILE A 274 -5.28 -17.80 30.66
CA ILE A 274 -6.68 -18.14 30.37
C ILE A 274 -7.32 -18.84 31.57
N ALA A 275 -6.62 -19.78 32.20
CA ALA A 275 -7.09 -20.45 33.40
C ALA A 275 -7.29 -19.49 34.59
N LEU A 276 -6.57 -18.37 34.61
CA LEU A 276 -6.71 -17.28 35.59
C LEU A 276 -7.79 -16.25 35.19
N GLY A 277 -8.51 -16.47 34.09
CA GLY A 277 -9.60 -15.62 33.63
C GLY A 277 -9.21 -14.50 32.66
N ALA A 278 -8.01 -14.53 32.07
CA ALA A 278 -7.63 -13.58 31.04
C ALA A 278 -8.33 -13.92 29.72
N GLU A 279 -8.96 -12.93 29.09
CA GLU A 279 -9.50 -13.06 27.75
C GLU A 279 -8.38 -12.89 26.72
N LEU A 280 -7.69 -13.99 26.36
CA LEU A 280 -6.68 -13.99 25.32
C LEU A 280 -7.28 -14.57 24.03
N PRO A 281 -7.21 -13.86 22.90
CA PRO A 281 -7.62 -14.42 21.63
C PRO A 281 -6.67 -15.55 21.21
N ASP A 282 -7.23 -16.62 20.68
CA ASP A 282 -6.54 -17.76 20.06
C ASP A 282 -5.56 -18.55 20.94
N CYS A 283 -6.03 -19.63 21.54
CA CYS A 283 -5.16 -20.71 22.00
C CYS A 283 -4.50 -21.43 20.80
N PHE A 284 -3.38 -22.10 21.05
CA PHE A 284 -2.62 -22.83 20.02
C PHE A 284 -3.49 -23.83 19.25
N GLU A 285 -4.32 -24.57 19.97
CA GLU A 285 -5.23 -25.58 19.42
C GLU A 285 -6.20 -24.97 18.40
N ASN A 286 -6.78 -23.81 18.70
CA ASN A 286 -7.66 -23.11 17.77
C ASN A 286 -6.95 -22.66 16.50
N ARG A 287 -5.68 -22.25 16.61
CA ARG A 287 -4.87 -21.89 15.42
C ARG A 287 -4.57 -23.09 14.54
N VAL A 288 -4.23 -24.24 15.17
CA VAL A 288 -4.02 -25.50 14.43
C VAL A 288 -5.30 -25.94 13.74
N ILE A 289 -6.42 -25.96 14.46
CA ILE A 289 -7.72 -26.33 13.89
C ILE A 289 -8.11 -25.40 12.75
N ARG A 290 -7.87 -24.10 12.87
CA ARG A 290 -8.14 -23.13 11.81
C ARG A 290 -7.32 -23.41 10.55
N GLU A 291 -6.04 -23.70 10.68
CA GLU A 291 -5.18 -24.08 9.55
C GLU A 291 -5.68 -25.39 8.88
N GLN A 292 -6.05 -26.36 9.65
CA GLN A 292 -6.61 -27.62 9.12
C GLN A 292 -7.95 -27.38 8.40
N VAL A 293 -8.81 -26.51 8.93
CA VAL A 293 -10.07 -26.15 8.27
C VAL A 293 -9.81 -25.39 6.97
N CYS A 294 -8.85 -24.47 6.94
CA CYS A 294 -8.44 -23.76 5.71
C CYS A 294 -7.93 -24.76 4.66
N PHE A 295 -7.09 -25.69 5.07
CA PHE A 295 -6.57 -26.74 4.20
C PHE A 295 -7.68 -27.63 3.65
N TYR A 296 -8.55 -28.13 4.51
CA TYR A 296 -9.70 -28.94 4.11
C TYR A 296 -10.60 -28.21 3.10
N LYS A 297 -10.92 -26.93 3.36
CA LYS A 297 -11.72 -26.11 2.45
C LYS A 297 -11.02 -25.96 1.09
N ALA A 298 -9.71 -25.70 1.06
CA ALA A 298 -8.96 -25.57 -0.20
C ALA A 298 -9.02 -26.83 -1.04
N LEU A 299 -9.00 -28.00 -0.43
CA LEU A 299 -9.09 -29.29 -1.11
C LEU A 299 -10.51 -29.66 -1.58
N THR A 300 -11.55 -29.11 -0.96
CA THR A 300 -12.93 -29.54 -1.18
C THR A 300 -13.81 -28.52 -1.92
N VAL A 301 -13.27 -27.35 -2.26
CA VAL A 301 -14.05 -26.29 -2.91
C VAL A 301 -14.25 -26.51 -4.42
N ALA A 302 -13.40 -27.33 -5.06
CA ALA A 302 -13.48 -27.62 -6.48
C ALA A 302 -14.66 -28.55 -6.79
N GLN A 303 -15.47 -28.20 -7.80
CA GLN A 303 -16.58 -29.05 -8.24
C GLN A 303 -16.16 -30.12 -9.27
N LYS A 304 -15.21 -29.77 -10.17
CA LYS A 304 -14.83 -30.68 -11.28
C LYS A 304 -13.34 -31.00 -11.30
N TYR A 305 -12.50 -29.98 -11.18
CA TYR A 305 -11.06 -30.10 -11.33
C TYR A 305 -10.30 -29.52 -10.15
N LEU A 306 -9.43 -30.33 -9.56
CA LEU A 306 -8.53 -29.92 -8.49
C LEU A 306 -7.10 -30.20 -8.91
N TRP A 307 -6.28 -29.14 -8.96
CA TRP A 307 -4.84 -29.23 -9.20
C TRP A 307 -4.08 -28.89 -7.93
N LEU A 308 -3.19 -29.78 -7.51
CA LEU A 308 -2.39 -29.64 -6.30
C LEU A 308 -0.92 -29.55 -6.68
N SER A 309 -0.20 -28.52 -6.22
CA SER A 309 1.20 -28.34 -6.54
C SER A 309 2.02 -27.82 -5.37
N TRP A 310 3.30 -28.21 -5.37
CA TRP A 310 4.31 -27.72 -4.44
C TRP A 310 5.69 -27.67 -5.13
N PRO A 311 6.58 -26.74 -4.70
CA PRO A 311 7.93 -26.65 -5.25
C PRO A 311 8.76 -27.89 -4.82
N GLY A 312 9.27 -28.63 -5.79
CA GLY A 312 10.14 -29.81 -5.52
C GLY A 312 11.53 -29.40 -5.06
N GLY A 313 12.02 -28.23 -5.44
CA GLY A 313 13.36 -27.71 -5.14
C GLY A 313 14.49 -28.64 -5.64
N ALA A 314 15.73 -28.18 -5.54
CA ALA A 314 16.91 -29.00 -5.88
C ALA A 314 17.09 -30.22 -4.97
N ALA A 315 16.46 -30.26 -3.81
CA ALA A 315 16.50 -31.34 -2.83
C ALA A 315 15.27 -32.25 -2.85
N GLY A 316 14.31 -32.03 -3.78
CA GLY A 316 13.08 -32.80 -3.84
C GLY A 316 12.26 -32.68 -2.55
N LEU A 317 11.91 -31.47 -2.15
CA LEU A 317 11.11 -31.26 -0.95
C LEU A 317 9.80 -32.07 -1.02
N PRO A 318 9.48 -32.85 0.00
CA PRO A 318 8.26 -33.60 0.02
C PRO A 318 7.06 -32.61 0.09
N GLY A 319 5.96 -33.00 -0.53
CA GLY A 319 4.68 -32.34 -0.26
C GLY A 319 4.34 -32.46 1.21
N THR A 320 3.42 -31.59 1.67
CA THR A 320 3.02 -31.64 3.08
C THR A 320 2.48 -33.02 3.48
N ALA A 321 2.88 -33.51 4.65
CA ALA A 321 2.42 -34.76 5.20
C ALA A 321 0.89 -34.83 5.33
N ALA A 322 0.21 -33.67 5.47
CA ALA A 322 -1.25 -33.55 5.52
C ALA A 322 -1.94 -34.02 4.22
N LEU A 323 -1.24 -34.05 3.07
CA LEU A 323 -1.77 -34.56 1.79
C LEU A 323 -1.74 -36.07 1.69
N ALA A 324 -0.85 -36.76 2.42
CA ALA A 324 -0.62 -38.20 2.26
C ALA A 324 -1.92 -39.03 2.37
N PRO A 325 -2.81 -38.79 3.36
CA PRO A 325 -4.06 -39.57 3.46
C PRO A 325 -5.00 -39.34 2.25
N ALA A 326 -5.05 -38.10 1.72
CA ALA A 326 -5.90 -37.80 0.57
C ALA A 326 -5.38 -38.42 -0.71
N LEU A 327 -4.05 -38.36 -0.97
CA LEU A 327 -3.42 -38.98 -2.13
C LEU A 327 -3.53 -40.51 -2.10
N GLU A 328 -3.37 -41.12 -0.94
CA GLU A 328 -3.54 -42.56 -0.74
C GLU A 328 -4.99 -42.99 -1.00
N LEU A 329 -5.97 -42.25 -0.44
CA LEU A 329 -7.38 -42.54 -0.63
C LEU A 329 -7.80 -42.43 -2.10
N LEU A 330 -7.32 -41.41 -2.78
CA LEU A 330 -7.64 -41.15 -4.19
C LEU A 330 -6.79 -41.98 -5.16
N ARG A 331 -5.76 -42.66 -4.66
CA ARG A 331 -4.79 -43.44 -5.47
C ARG A 331 -4.16 -42.63 -6.60
N VAL A 332 -3.88 -41.36 -6.34
CA VAL A 332 -3.24 -40.46 -7.31
C VAL A 332 -1.76 -40.31 -6.95
N PRO A 333 -0.83 -40.83 -7.77
CA PRO A 333 0.59 -40.58 -7.54
C PRO A 333 0.93 -39.13 -7.94
N PRO A 334 1.86 -38.46 -7.21
CA PRO A 334 2.36 -37.17 -7.63
C PRO A 334 3.17 -37.29 -8.92
N ALA A 335 2.99 -36.34 -9.84
CA ALA A 335 3.83 -36.23 -11.03
C ALA A 335 4.92 -35.17 -10.77
N VAL A 336 6.15 -35.48 -11.17
CA VAL A 336 7.27 -34.52 -11.14
C VAL A 336 7.32 -33.85 -12.51
N VAL A 337 7.10 -32.54 -12.56
CA VAL A 337 7.21 -31.76 -13.79
C VAL A 337 8.60 -31.11 -13.82
N GLN A 338 9.37 -31.36 -14.88
CA GLN A 338 10.68 -30.75 -15.07
C GLN A 338 10.54 -29.36 -15.72
N PRO A 339 11.47 -28.43 -15.44
CA PRO A 339 11.41 -27.08 -16.03
C PRO A 339 11.34 -27.08 -17.56
N GLU A 340 11.97 -28.05 -18.20
CA GLU A 340 11.97 -28.20 -19.66
C GLU A 340 10.60 -28.62 -20.23
N GLU A 341 9.71 -29.17 -19.41
CA GLU A 341 8.36 -29.57 -19.80
C GLU A 341 7.36 -28.43 -19.71
N LEU A 342 7.79 -27.28 -19.11
CA LEU A 342 6.99 -26.07 -18.96
C LEU A 342 7.28 -25.00 -20.02
N ALA A 343 8.28 -25.21 -20.87
CA ALA A 343 8.67 -24.34 -21.98
C ALA A 343 7.90 -24.75 -23.27
#